data_75ed601a6b8ffab57d58badb95f90d19
#
_entry.id   75ed601a6b8ffab57d58badb95f90d19
#
_cell.length_a   1.000
_cell.length_b   1.000
_cell.length_c   1.000
_cell.angle_alpha   90.00
_cell.angle_beta   90.00
_cell.angle_gamma   90.00
#
_symmetry.space_group_name_H-M   'P 1'
#
loop_
_entity.id
_entity.type
_entity.pdbx_description
1 polymer ?
#
loop_
_entity_poly.entity_id
_entity_poly.type
_entity_poly.pdbx_seq_one_letter_code
_entity_poly.pdbx_strand_id
1 'polypeptide(L)'
;KSAILPALWIAQREYDGYLPPQAIQEVADRLERPFVEVEGVATFYTMYNLRKRGRHHLEVCTCLTCAVMGAYEVVHHLEKRLGVKVGQTTSDGEFTLSEVECLNYCGAATVVQVGDKYFGNITKENVDELIETLRNSNEFTPADLANAIVRLHIPERAEKK
;
A
#
# COMPACT_ATOMS: atom_id res chain seq x y z
N LYS A 1 16.16 3.73 -20.48
CA LYS A 1 16.15 3.75 -18.99
C LYS A 1 14.76 4.07 -18.43
N SER A 2 14.09 5.13 -18.91
CA SER A 2 12.78 5.56 -18.39
C SER A 2 11.67 4.50 -18.47
N ALA A 3 11.80 3.51 -19.35
CA ALA A 3 10.82 2.42 -19.48
C ALA A 3 10.92 1.36 -18.34
N ILE A 4 11.95 1.39 -17.52
CA ILE A 4 12.12 0.40 -16.43
C ILE A 4 10.95 0.51 -15.42
N LEU A 5 10.61 1.73 -14.99
CA LEU A 5 9.52 1.96 -14.03
C LEU A 5 8.18 1.37 -14.51
N PRO A 6 7.63 1.75 -15.68
CA PRO A 6 6.38 1.16 -16.13
C PRO A 6 6.46 -0.33 -16.41
N ALA A 7 7.61 -0.85 -16.87
CA ALA A 7 7.77 -2.28 -17.10
C ALA A 7 7.75 -3.09 -15.79
N LEU A 8 8.40 -2.59 -14.73
CA LEU A 8 8.33 -3.20 -13.39
C LEU A 8 6.89 -3.18 -12.83
N TRP A 9 6.11 -2.12 -13.07
CA TRP A 9 4.70 -2.09 -12.70
C TRP A 9 3.87 -3.16 -13.41
N ILE A 10 4.10 -3.35 -14.72
CA ILE A 10 3.42 -4.40 -15.49
C ILE A 10 3.83 -5.77 -14.93
N ALA A 11 5.14 -6.00 -14.77
CA ALA A 11 5.65 -7.25 -14.23
C ALA A 11 5.09 -7.55 -12.83
N GLN A 12 5.04 -6.55 -11.92
CA GLN A 12 4.49 -6.73 -10.57
C GLN A 12 3.03 -7.19 -10.60
N ARG A 13 2.23 -6.69 -11.54
CA ARG A 13 0.83 -7.14 -11.71
C ARG A 13 0.73 -8.57 -12.21
N GLU A 14 1.55 -8.93 -13.19
CA GLU A 14 1.57 -10.29 -13.78
C GLU A 14 2.09 -11.35 -12.79
N TYR A 15 2.90 -10.96 -11.82
CA TYR A 15 3.50 -11.82 -10.80
C TYR A 15 2.83 -11.69 -9.42
N ASP A 16 1.50 -11.65 -9.37
CA ASP A 16 0.70 -11.61 -8.12
C ASP A 16 1.05 -10.46 -7.16
N GLY A 17 1.38 -9.29 -7.68
CA GLY A 17 1.63 -8.10 -6.88
C GLY A 17 3.02 -7.98 -6.27
N TYR A 18 3.99 -8.80 -6.68
CA TYR A 18 5.37 -8.69 -6.23
C TYR A 18 6.36 -8.99 -7.38
N LEU A 19 7.63 -8.68 -7.18
CA LEU A 19 8.69 -8.84 -8.17
C LEU A 19 9.71 -9.90 -7.69
N PRO A 20 9.49 -11.20 -7.99
CA PRO A 20 10.53 -12.19 -7.77
C PRO A 20 11.73 -11.93 -8.71
N PRO A 21 12.92 -12.47 -8.41
CA PRO A 21 14.10 -12.26 -9.26
C PRO A 21 13.86 -12.61 -10.74
N GLN A 22 13.02 -13.59 -11.03
CA GLN A 22 12.65 -13.97 -12.39
C GLN A 22 11.90 -12.87 -13.14
N ALA A 23 10.99 -12.15 -12.45
CA ALA A 23 10.26 -11.02 -13.03
C ALA A 23 11.21 -9.86 -13.35
N ILE A 24 12.18 -9.58 -12.46
CA ILE A 24 13.19 -8.55 -12.68
C ILE A 24 14.08 -8.92 -13.88
N GLN A 25 14.48 -10.20 -13.97
CA GLN A 25 15.27 -10.71 -15.11
C GLN A 25 14.49 -10.57 -16.42
N GLU A 26 13.21 -10.94 -16.46
CA GLU A 26 12.37 -10.80 -17.64
C GLU A 26 12.27 -9.35 -18.10
N VAL A 27 12.11 -8.41 -17.17
CA VAL A 27 12.11 -6.97 -17.50
C VAL A 27 13.47 -6.53 -18.04
N ALA A 28 14.56 -7.00 -17.46
CA ALA A 28 15.92 -6.71 -17.92
C ALA A 28 16.14 -7.18 -19.35
N ASP A 29 15.77 -8.43 -19.67
CA ASP A 29 15.91 -9.04 -20.99
C ASP A 29 15.07 -8.30 -22.05
N ARG A 30 13.79 -8.01 -21.74
CA ARG A 30 12.87 -7.30 -22.63
C ARG A 30 13.30 -5.87 -22.96
N LEU A 31 13.97 -5.21 -22.01
CA LEU A 31 14.45 -3.84 -22.16
C LEU A 31 15.92 -3.76 -22.64
N GLU A 32 16.56 -4.91 -22.86
CA GLU A 32 17.99 -5.01 -23.19
C GLU A 32 18.87 -4.22 -22.19
N ARG A 33 18.59 -4.42 -20.89
CA ARG A 33 19.31 -3.76 -19.79
C ARG A 33 19.97 -4.79 -18.90
N PRO A 34 21.10 -4.43 -18.26
CA PRO A 34 21.70 -5.30 -17.24
C PRO A 34 20.74 -5.55 -16.07
N PHE A 35 20.67 -6.79 -15.56
CA PHE A 35 19.83 -7.17 -14.42
C PHE A 35 20.02 -6.21 -13.23
N VAL A 36 21.27 -5.92 -12.88
CA VAL A 36 21.62 -5.05 -11.74
C VAL A 36 21.04 -3.64 -11.85
N GLU A 37 20.87 -3.12 -13.08
CA GLU A 37 20.26 -1.80 -13.29
C GLU A 37 18.76 -1.84 -12.98
N VAL A 38 18.07 -2.90 -13.39
CA VAL A 38 16.62 -3.09 -13.15
C VAL A 38 16.36 -3.43 -11.70
N GLU A 39 17.19 -4.30 -11.10
CA GLU A 39 17.14 -4.62 -9.67
C GLU A 39 17.37 -3.37 -8.80
N GLY A 40 18.33 -2.52 -9.19
CA GLY A 40 18.59 -1.26 -8.50
C GLY A 40 17.38 -0.33 -8.48
N VAL A 41 16.59 -0.29 -9.57
CA VAL A 41 15.33 0.46 -9.61
C VAL A 41 14.27 -0.20 -8.73
N ALA A 42 14.12 -1.52 -8.81
CA ALA A 42 13.13 -2.27 -8.02
C ALA A 42 13.39 -2.19 -6.52
N THR A 43 14.64 -2.13 -6.09
CA THR A 43 15.03 -2.00 -4.68
C THR A 43 15.00 -0.57 -4.16
N PHE A 44 15.19 0.41 -5.03
CA PHE A 44 15.18 1.83 -4.63
C PHE A 44 13.77 2.36 -4.37
N TYR A 45 12.81 2.02 -5.22
CA TYR A 45 11.44 2.54 -5.12
C TYR A 45 10.56 1.65 -4.26
N THR A 46 10.04 2.20 -3.15
CA THR A 46 9.24 1.48 -2.15
C THR A 46 7.90 0.94 -2.65
N MET A 47 7.41 1.44 -3.79
CA MET A 47 6.19 0.96 -4.44
C MET A 47 6.34 -0.43 -5.09
N TYR A 48 7.57 -0.93 -5.24
CA TYR A 48 7.82 -2.29 -5.72
C TYR A 48 7.95 -3.27 -4.57
N ASN A 49 7.18 -4.34 -4.63
CA ASN A 49 7.14 -5.39 -3.63
C ASN A 49 8.13 -6.50 -4.01
N LEU A 50 9.23 -6.64 -3.29
CA LEU A 50 10.21 -7.70 -3.53
C LEU A 50 9.86 -9.03 -2.84
N ARG A 51 8.79 -9.04 -2.05
CA ARG A 51 8.27 -10.22 -1.34
C ARG A 51 6.77 -10.29 -1.54
N LYS A 52 6.26 -11.53 -1.55
CA LYS A 52 4.81 -11.73 -1.61
C LYS A 52 4.13 -11.07 -0.43
N ARG A 53 3.07 -10.32 -0.71
CA ARG A 53 2.23 -9.64 0.26
C ARG A 53 0.90 -10.38 0.40
N GLY A 54 0.17 -10.09 1.45
CA GLY A 54 -1.21 -10.53 1.59
C GLY A 54 -2.11 -9.85 0.56
N ARG A 55 -3.32 -10.34 0.47
CA ARG A 55 -4.36 -9.81 -0.43
C ARG A 55 -4.57 -8.30 -0.25
N HIS A 56 -4.55 -7.85 1.01
CA HIS A 56 -4.65 -6.44 1.38
C HIS A 56 -3.35 -5.99 2.05
N HIS A 57 -2.61 -5.11 1.39
CA HIS A 57 -1.44 -4.48 1.97
C HIS A 57 -1.85 -3.17 2.65
N LEU A 58 -1.82 -3.16 3.98
CA LEU A 58 -2.13 -1.99 4.81
C LEU A 58 -0.86 -1.18 5.01
N GLU A 59 -0.78 -0.03 4.39
CA GLU A 59 0.35 0.89 4.48
C GLU A 59 -0.06 2.09 5.33
N VAL A 60 0.34 2.09 6.61
CA VAL A 60 0.00 3.15 7.56
C VAL A 60 1.04 4.26 7.48
N CYS A 61 0.59 5.47 7.17
CA CYS A 61 1.46 6.65 7.18
C CYS A 61 1.85 7.01 8.61
N THR A 62 3.16 7.02 8.91
CA THR A 62 3.71 7.39 10.21
C THR A 62 4.52 8.69 10.17
N CYS A 63 4.41 9.47 9.08
CA CYS A 63 5.04 10.77 8.97
C CYS A 63 4.49 11.77 10.02
N LEU A 64 5.20 12.86 10.26
CA LEU A 64 5.00 13.78 11.37
C LEU A 64 3.52 14.10 11.67
N THR A 65 2.75 14.54 10.69
CA THR A 65 1.33 14.89 10.90
C THR A 65 0.51 13.68 11.36
N CYS A 66 0.69 12.53 10.69
CA CYS A 66 -0.01 11.29 11.08
C CYS A 66 0.44 10.79 12.45
N ALA A 67 1.73 10.88 12.78
CA ALA A 67 2.26 10.52 14.09
C ALA A 67 1.61 11.35 15.21
N VAL A 68 1.51 12.67 15.03
CA VAL A 68 0.86 13.57 15.99
C VAL A 68 -0.64 13.26 16.12
N MET A 69 -1.28 12.81 15.04
CA MET A 69 -2.70 12.44 15.00
C MET A 69 -2.98 10.99 15.45
N GLY A 70 -1.99 10.28 15.99
CA GLY A 70 -2.18 8.96 16.60
C GLY A 70 -1.88 7.77 15.69
N ALA A 71 -1.08 7.93 14.62
CA ALA A 71 -0.75 6.83 13.71
C ALA A 71 -0.13 5.63 14.41
N TYR A 72 0.73 5.83 15.39
CA TYR A 72 1.34 4.72 16.15
C TYR A 72 0.32 3.96 17.01
N GLU A 73 -0.73 4.63 17.49
CA GLU A 73 -1.83 3.95 18.18
C GLU A 73 -2.60 3.03 17.22
N VAL A 74 -2.81 3.50 15.97
CA VAL A 74 -3.42 2.71 14.90
C VAL A 74 -2.54 1.50 14.53
N VAL A 75 -1.23 1.71 14.33
CA VAL A 75 -0.28 0.62 14.06
C VAL A 75 -0.30 -0.43 15.17
N HIS A 76 -0.16 -0.03 16.43
CA HIS A 76 -0.17 -0.96 17.57
C HIS A 76 -1.51 -1.69 17.72
N HIS A 77 -2.62 -1.02 17.40
CA HIS A 77 -3.94 -1.66 17.39
C HIS A 77 -4.03 -2.72 16.30
N LEU A 78 -3.60 -2.39 15.08
CA LEU A 78 -3.55 -3.32 13.95
C LEU A 78 -2.64 -4.52 14.21
N GLU A 79 -1.45 -4.32 14.81
CA GLU A 79 -0.57 -5.43 15.21
C GLU A 79 -1.29 -6.44 16.12
N LYS A 80 -2.01 -5.94 17.13
CA LYS A 80 -2.79 -6.78 18.06
C LYS A 80 -3.98 -7.45 17.37
N ARG A 81 -4.72 -6.69 16.57
CA ARG A 81 -5.94 -7.16 15.89
C ARG A 81 -5.66 -8.24 14.85
N LEU A 82 -4.56 -8.08 14.09
CA LEU A 82 -4.15 -9.00 13.02
C LEU A 82 -3.21 -10.10 13.51
N GLY A 83 -2.64 -9.98 14.71
CA GLY A 83 -1.68 -10.95 15.25
C GLY A 83 -0.34 -10.96 14.51
N VAL A 84 0.07 -9.84 13.91
CA VAL A 84 1.31 -9.69 13.14
C VAL A 84 2.07 -8.45 13.59
N LYS A 85 3.36 -8.41 13.26
CA LYS A 85 4.18 -7.21 13.41
C LYS A 85 4.27 -6.45 12.09
N VAL A 86 4.65 -5.18 12.16
CA VAL A 86 5.00 -4.40 10.98
C VAL A 86 5.98 -5.18 10.09
N GLY A 87 5.73 -5.21 8.79
CA GLY A 87 6.48 -5.96 7.79
C GLY A 87 6.04 -7.42 7.64
N GLN A 88 5.06 -7.90 8.40
CA GLN A 88 4.58 -9.28 8.34
C GLN A 88 3.21 -9.40 7.67
N THR A 89 2.94 -10.62 7.19
CA THR A 89 1.65 -11.02 6.61
C THR A 89 0.95 -11.98 7.57
N THR A 90 -0.37 -11.86 7.69
CA THR A 90 -1.21 -12.78 8.46
C THR A 90 -1.11 -14.21 7.92
N SER A 91 -1.30 -15.21 8.78
CA SER A 91 -1.14 -16.63 8.42
C SER A 91 -2.17 -17.10 7.37
N ASP A 92 -3.31 -16.42 7.28
CA ASP A 92 -4.33 -16.65 6.26
C ASP A 92 -4.00 -16.00 4.91
N GLY A 93 -2.92 -15.20 4.84
CA GLY A 93 -2.51 -14.49 3.63
C GLY A 93 -3.38 -13.28 3.27
N GLU A 94 -4.31 -12.88 4.13
CA GLU A 94 -5.24 -11.78 3.82
C GLU A 94 -4.59 -10.40 3.96
N PHE A 95 -3.85 -10.15 5.04
CA PHE A 95 -3.32 -8.83 5.34
C PHE A 95 -1.79 -8.82 5.47
N THR A 96 -1.16 -7.80 4.91
CA THR A 96 0.22 -7.41 5.23
C THR A 96 0.18 -6.03 5.87
N LEU A 97 0.84 -5.85 7.01
CA LEU A 97 0.94 -4.57 7.71
C LEU A 97 2.31 -3.94 7.44
N SER A 98 2.34 -2.69 7.01
CA SER A 98 3.56 -1.90 6.83
C SER A 98 3.38 -0.48 7.36
N GLU A 99 4.47 0.09 7.86
CA GLU A 99 4.59 1.53 8.02
C GLU A 99 5.18 2.14 6.75
N VAL A 100 4.67 3.31 6.37
CA VAL A 100 5.21 4.07 5.23
C VAL A 100 5.45 5.51 5.62
N GLU A 101 6.33 6.15 4.86
CA GLU A 101 6.57 7.58 4.95
C GLU A 101 5.33 8.39 4.50
N CYS A 102 5.50 9.62 4.09
CA CYS A 102 4.41 10.52 3.78
C CYS A 102 3.60 10.10 2.53
N LEU A 103 2.31 9.82 2.73
CA LEU A 103 1.35 9.55 1.66
C LEU A 103 0.77 10.84 1.04
N ASN A 104 1.26 12.01 1.45
CA ASN A 104 0.84 13.32 0.95
C ASN A 104 -0.68 13.61 1.10
N TYR A 105 -1.34 13.03 2.08
CA TYR A 105 -2.77 13.21 2.36
C TYR A 105 -3.01 13.75 3.78
N CYS A 106 -2.18 14.71 4.20
CA CYS A 106 -2.11 15.23 5.57
C CYS A 106 -3.39 15.92 6.05
N GLY A 107 -4.24 16.40 5.14
CA GLY A 107 -5.54 16.98 5.48
C GLY A 107 -6.55 16.01 6.08
N ALA A 108 -6.29 14.70 5.97
CA ALA A 108 -7.13 13.64 6.52
C ALA A 108 -6.29 12.64 7.36
N ALA A 109 -5.30 13.15 8.10
CA ALA A 109 -4.48 12.30 8.98
C ALA A 109 -5.35 11.69 10.11
N THR A 110 -5.13 10.43 10.53
CA THR A 110 -4.16 9.46 10.08
C THR A 110 -4.60 8.77 8.80
N VAL A 111 -3.65 8.41 7.95
CA VAL A 111 -3.94 7.85 6.63
C VAL A 111 -3.42 6.41 6.53
N VAL A 112 -4.27 5.54 6.01
CA VAL A 112 -3.90 4.17 5.61
C VAL A 112 -4.12 4.05 4.10
N GLN A 113 -3.13 3.56 3.38
CA GLN A 113 -3.25 3.19 1.98
C GLN A 113 -3.45 1.69 1.85
N VAL A 114 -4.35 1.28 0.95
CA VAL A 114 -4.55 -0.12 0.57
C VAL A 114 -4.65 -0.19 -0.95
N GLY A 115 -3.61 -0.70 -1.59
CA GLY A 115 -3.50 -0.61 -3.04
C GLY A 115 -3.47 0.85 -3.50
N ASP A 116 -4.42 1.24 -4.35
CA ASP A 116 -4.53 2.63 -4.84
C ASP A 116 -5.49 3.50 -4.04
N LYS A 117 -6.10 2.97 -2.99
CA LYS A 117 -7.09 3.69 -2.18
C LYS A 117 -6.47 4.25 -0.92
N TYR A 118 -6.82 5.51 -0.62
CA TYR A 118 -6.45 6.19 0.61
C TYR A 118 -7.65 6.26 1.54
N PHE A 119 -7.44 5.84 2.78
CA PHE A 119 -8.43 5.93 3.86
C PHE A 119 -7.90 6.93 4.88
N GLY A 120 -8.56 8.07 4.98
CA GLY A 120 -8.18 9.13 5.91
C GLY A 120 -9.02 9.15 7.18
N ASN A 121 -8.60 9.96 8.16
CA ASN A 121 -9.22 10.09 9.48
C ASN A 121 -9.32 8.74 10.22
N ILE A 122 -8.33 7.88 9.99
CA ILE A 122 -8.26 6.57 10.65
C ILE A 122 -7.79 6.75 12.09
N THR A 123 -8.53 6.14 13.00
CA THR A 123 -8.24 6.09 14.44
C THR A 123 -8.29 4.64 14.91
N LYS A 124 -7.81 4.38 16.13
CA LYS A 124 -7.90 3.03 16.72
C LYS A 124 -9.34 2.56 16.94
N GLU A 125 -10.31 3.50 17.00
CA GLU A 125 -11.73 3.20 17.20
C GLU A 125 -12.42 2.77 15.90
N ASN A 126 -11.99 3.29 14.74
CA ASN A 126 -12.65 3.03 13.46
C ASN A 126 -11.87 2.11 12.51
N VAL A 127 -10.61 1.81 12.79
CA VAL A 127 -9.78 0.99 11.90
C VAL A 127 -10.29 -0.45 11.78
N ASP A 128 -10.98 -0.97 12.79
CA ASP A 128 -11.59 -2.31 12.72
C ASP A 128 -12.70 -2.38 11.68
N GLU A 129 -13.47 -1.30 11.49
CA GLU A 129 -14.47 -1.20 10.43
C GLU A 129 -13.82 -1.28 9.03
N LEU A 130 -12.65 -0.63 8.87
CA LEU A 130 -11.88 -0.75 7.64
C LEU A 130 -11.45 -2.21 7.40
N ILE A 131 -10.94 -2.91 8.41
CA ILE A 131 -10.52 -4.32 8.29
C ILE A 131 -11.70 -5.20 7.87
N GLU A 132 -12.87 -5.07 8.53
CA GLU A 132 -14.05 -5.86 8.17
C GLU A 132 -14.56 -5.53 6.76
N THR A 133 -14.53 -4.26 6.36
CA THR A 133 -14.88 -3.84 5.00
C THR A 133 -13.97 -4.48 3.96
N LEU A 134 -12.65 -4.48 4.20
CA LEU A 134 -11.68 -5.10 3.30
C LEU A 134 -11.87 -6.62 3.22
N ARG A 135 -12.12 -7.30 4.34
CA ARG A 135 -12.37 -8.75 4.37
C ARG A 135 -13.58 -9.17 3.54
N ASN A 136 -14.63 -8.36 3.60
CA ASN A 136 -15.89 -8.63 2.91
C ASN A 136 -15.90 -8.17 1.44
N SER A 137 -14.91 -7.36 1.03
CA SER A 137 -14.83 -6.87 -0.34
C SER A 137 -14.14 -7.87 -1.26
N ASN A 138 -14.85 -8.37 -2.27
CA ASN A 138 -14.24 -9.12 -3.37
C ASN A 138 -13.48 -8.23 -4.38
N GLU A 139 -13.42 -6.92 -4.16
CA GLU A 139 -13.00 -5.92 -5.14
C GLU A 139 -11.51 -5.55 -5.10
N PHE A 140 -10.70 -6.17 -4.23
CA PHE A 140 -9.29 -5.82 -4.09
C PHE A 140 -8.38 -6.95 -4.53
N THR A 141 -8.24 -7.12 -5.83
CA THR A 141 -7.08 -7.79 -6.39
C THR A 141 -6.03 -6.75 -6.79
N PRO A 142 -4.74 -7.06 -6.76
CA PRO A 142 -3.68 -6.18 -7.30
C PRO A 142 -3.88 -5.75 -8.75
N ALA A 143 -4.82 -6.36 -9.46
CA ALA A 143 -5.16 -6.10 -10.86
C ALA A 143 -6.16 -4.94 -11.07
N ASP A 144 -6.90 -4.52 -10.04
CA ASP A 144 -7.95 -3.49 -10.20
C ASP A 144 -7.44 -2.04 -10.11
N LEU A 145 -6.16 -1.86 -10.23
CA LEU A 145 -5.44 -0.57 -10.22
C LEU A 145 -5.89 0.45 -11.29
N ALA A 146 -6.66 0.03 -12.28
CA ALA A 146 -7.01 0.90 -13.40
C ALA A 146 -8.29 1.72 -13.19
N ASN A 147 -9.15 1.43 -12.19
CA ASN A 147 -10.50 1.99 -12.10
C ASN A 147 -10.88 2.60 -10.73
N ALA A 148 -9.95 2.74 -9.79
CA ALA A 148 -10.27 3.33 -8.48
C ALA A 148 -10.33 4.85 -8.56
N ILE A 149 -11.50 5.38 -8.91
CA ILE A 149 -11.82 6.80 -8.70
C ILE A 149 -11.83 7.04 -7.19
N VAL A 150 -10.87 7.83 -6.73
CA VAL A 150 -10.82 8.33 -5.36
C VAL A 150 -12.13 9.09 -5.08
N ARG A 151 -13.04 8.52 -4.30
CA ARG A 151 -14.11 9.29 -3.69
C ARG A 151 -13.51 10.07 -2.55
N LEU A 152 -13.01 11.26 -2.86
CA LEU A 152 -12.70 12.28 -1.87
C LEU A 152 -13.99 12.61 -1.12
N HIS A 153 -14.12 12.14 0.11
CA HIS A 153 -15.09 12.69 1.02
C HIS A 153 -14.53 14.03 1.51
N ILE A 154 -14.74 15.07 0.73
CA ILE A 154 -14.47 16.44 1.16
C ILE A 154 -15.66 16.79 2.08
N PRO A 155 -15.44 17.02 3.39
CA PRO A 155 -16.52 17.52 4.23
C PRO A 155 -16.99 18.84 3.64
N GLU A 156 -18.30 18.98 3.43
CA GLU A 156 -18.90 20.23 2.98
C GLU A 156 -18.42 21.36 3.88
N ARG A 157 -17.81 22.38 3.28
CA ARG A 157 -17.45 23.59 4.02
C ARG A 157 -18.72 24.13 4.67
N ALA A 158 -18.74 24.13 6.00
CA ALA A 158 -19.77 24.83 6.73
C ALA A 158 -19.82 26.26 6.22
N GLU A 159 -20.89 26.61 5.52
CA GLU A 159 -21.12 28.01 5.10
C GLU A 159 -21.13 28.85 6.37
N LYS A 160 -20.15 29.74 6.48
CA LYS A 160 -20.16 30.79 7.52
C LYS A 160 -21.34 31.70 7.24
N LYS A 161 -22.37 31.61 8.07
CA LYS A 161 -23.36 32.66 8.24
C LYS A 161 -22.76 33.86 8.97
#